data_50d3d03ef614b27036fc100573bae1a6
#
_entry.id   50d3d03ef614b27036fc100573bae1a6
#
_cell.length_a   1.000
_cell.length_b   1.000
_cell.length_c   1.000
_cell.angle_alpha   90.00
_cell.angle_beta   90.00
_cell.angle_gamma   90.00
#
_symmetry.space_group_name_H-M   'P 1'
#
loop_
_entity.id
_entity.type
_entity.pdbx_description
1 polymer ?
#
loop_
_entity_poly.entity_id
_entity_poly.type
_entity_poly.pdbx_seq_one_letter_code
_entity_poly.pdbx_strand_id
1 'polypeptide(L)'
;MPSPSAAEVLRPQGVHRVLRDGTSVQVRLLTRDDGDRLRTFHSGLSLESTRLRYFAAKPRLSDKDVAWLTDIDVVNRCAFVAVENGQIIAVGRWMRPAEGTPDAEVAFVTADGEQGRGIGTLLLAMLIELAPEYGITTFTASVLLENHSMTKVFRHAGYDVKIVIEDGVREVRIDLTSPVDA
;
A
#
# COMPACT_ATOMS: atom_id res chain seq x y z
N MET A 1 12.45 11.03 -17.24
CA MET A 1 13.32 10.47 -16.19
C MET A 1 12.96 9.01 -16.07
N PRO A 2 13.91 8.06 -16.17
CA PRO A 2 13.59 6.66 -15.92
C PRO A 2 13.08 6.51 -14.49
N SER A 3 12.06 5.70 -14.28
CA SER A 3 11.63 5.27 -12.96
C SER A 3 12.84 4.63 -12.25
N PRO A 4 13.15 4.98 -10.98
CA PRO A 4 14.20 4.27 -10.26
C PRO A 4 13.84 2.80 -10.16
N SER A 5 14.83 1.95 -10.29
CA SER A 5 14.64 0.50 -10.19
C SER A 5 14.08 0.12 -8.82
N ALA A 6 13.31 -0.97 -8.76
CA ALA A 6 12.80 -1.54 -7.52
C ALA A 6 13.90 -1.67 -6.43
N ALA A 7 15.15 -1.96 -6.83
CA ALA A 7 16.29 -2.03 -5.93
C ALA A 7 16.62 -0.70 -5.20
N GLU A 8 16.31 0.45 -5.80
CA GLU A 8 16.57 1.75 -5.15
C GLU A 8 15.59 2.05 -4.03
N VAL A 9 14.36 1.56 -4.15
CA VAL A 9 13.32 1.71 -3.12
C VAL A 9 13.64 0.91 -1.87
N LEU A 10 14.36 -0.20 -2.02
CA LEU A 10 14.76 -1.07 -0.92
C LEU A 10 15.93 -0.49 -0.09
N ARG A 11 16.59 0.58 -0.57
CA ARG A 11 17.64 1.25 0.21
C ARG A 11 17.06 1.91 1.44
N PRO A 12 17.81 2.03 2.54
CA PRO A 12 17.33 2.65 3.80
C PRO A 12 16.78 4.06 3.63
N GLN A 13 17.40 4.86 2.74
CA GLN A 13 16.96 6.23 2.43
C GLN A 13 15.75 6.27 1.48
N GLY A 14 15.40 5.14 0.83
CA GLY A 14 14.34 5.10 -0.17
C GLY A 14 14.56 6.02 -1.35
N VAL A 15 13.47 6.49 -1.94
CA VAL A 15 13.46 7.39 -3.10
C VAL A 15 12.55 8.58 -2.86
N HIS A 16 12.85 9.71 -3.46
CA HIS A 16 11.97 10.87 -3.49
C HIS A 16 11.09 10.82 -4.74
N ARG A 17 9.81 11.13 -4.57
CA ARG A 17 8.81 11.19 -5.64
C ARG A 17 8.05 12.50 -5.59
N VAL A 18 7.87 13.10 -6.75
CA VAL A 18 7.04 14.29 -6.90
C VAL A 18 5.59 13.85 -7.12
N LEU A 19 4.67 14.35 -6.32
CA LEU A 19 3.24 14.11 -6.43
C LEU A 19 2.62 15.03 -7.51
N ARG A 20 1.35 14.80 -7.83
CA ARG A 20 0.63 15.61 -8.84
C ARG A 20 0.50 17.09 -8.47
N ASP A 21 0.51 17.41 -7.20
CA ASP A 21 0.45 18.78 -6.66
C ASP A 21 1.81 19.49 -6.66
N GLY A 22 2.88 18.83 -7.15
CA GLY A 22 4.24 19.35 -7.21
C GLY A 22 5.03 19.18 -5.91
N THR A 23 4.43 18.67 -4.84
CA THR A 23 5.15 18.37 -3.60
C THR A 23 5.97 17.10 -3.73
N SER A 24 6.98 16.95 -2.87
CA SER A 24 7.86 15.77 -2.87
C SER A 24 7.67 14.97 -1.60
N VAL A 25 7.52 13.66 -1.76
CA VAL A 25 7.47 12.70 -0.65
C VAL A 25 8.62 11.71 -0.76
N GLN A 26 9.17 11.31 0.38
CA GLN A 26 10.09 10.18 0.45
C GLN A 26 9.29 8.89 0.52
N VAL A 27 9.59 7.91 -0.34
CA VAL A 27 9.03 6.57 -0.24
C VAL A 27 10.14 5.58 0.07
N ARG A 28 9.95 4.78 1.11
CA ARG A 28 10.92 3.78 1.58
C ARG A 28 10.22 2.59 2.23
N LEU A 29 10.96 1.53 2.47
CA LEU A 29 10.46 0.43 3.29
C LEU A 29 10.09 0.89 4.69
N LEU A 30 9.02 0.31 5.21
CA LEU A 30 8.68 0.35 6.63
C LEU A 30 9.66 -0.55 7.39
N THR A 31 10.18 -0.06 8.50
CA THR A 31 11.14 -0.78 9.33
C THR A 31 10.62 -0.92 10.77
N ARG A 32 11.27 -1.77 11.57
CA ARG A 32 10.93 -1.91 13.00
C ARG A 32 11.11 -0.61 13.78
N ASP A 33 12.04 0.25 13.36
CA ASP A 33 12.31 1.55 13.98
C ASP A 33 11.19 2.57 13.75
N ASP A 34 10.26 2.28 12.84
CA ASP A 34 9.09 3.13 12.57
C ASP A 34 7.92 2.89 13.52
N GLY A 35 8.05 2.01 14.52
CA GLY A 35 6.94 1.63 15.38
C GLY A 35 6.18 2.82 15.97
N ASP A 36 6.89 3.81 16.53
CA ASP A 36 6.28 5.01 17.13
C ASP A 36 5.68 5.94 16.07
N ARG A 37 6.36 6.10 14.92
CA ARG A 37 5.82 6.87 13.79
C ARG A 37 4.54 6.24 13.24
N LEU A 38 4.50 4.90 13.16
CA LEU A 38 3.33 4.16 12.72
C LEU A 38 2.16 4.31 13.70
N ARG A 39 2.42 4.30 15.02
CA ARG A 39 1.40 4.59 16.05
C ARG A 39 0.84 6.01 15.90
N THR A 40 1.74 7.00 15.76
CA THR A 40 1.36 8.40 15.58
C THR A 40 0.51 8.57 14.33
N PHE A 41 0.95 8.03 13.21
CA PHE A 41 0.19 8.04 11.96
C PHE A 41 -1.21 7.42 12.14
N HIS A 42 -1.28 6.21 12.72
CA HIS A 42 -2.53 5.50 12.91
C HIS A 42 -3.49 6.25 13.85
N SER A 43 -2.99 6.85 14.93
CA SER A 43 -3.81 7.61 15.88
C SER A 43 -4.40 8.91 15.29
N GLY A 44 -3.81 9.41 14.20
CA GLY A 44 -4.30 10.55 13.45
C GLY A 44 -5.37 10.22 12.39
N LEU A 45 -5.62 8.92 12.13
CA LEU A 45 -6.66 8.51 11.18
C LEU A 45 -8.07 8.66 11.77
N SER A 46 -9.01 9.06 10.92
CA SER A 46 -10.43 9.06 11.29
C SER A 46 -10.95 7.63 11.51
N LEU A 47 -12.06 7.50 12.23
CA LEU A 47 -12.74 6.21 12.38
C LEU A 47 -13.16 5.64 11.04
N GLU A 48 -13.52 6.48 10.08
CA GLU A 48 -13.85 6.05 8.72
C GLU A 48 -12.64 5.47 8.01
N SER A 49 -11.48 6.14 8.01
CA SER A 49 -10.26 5.65 7.38
C SER A 49 -9.79 4.33 8.01
N THR A 50 -9.89 4.18 9.33
CA THR A 50 -9.58 2.91 9.99
C THR A 50 -10.58 1.83 9.62
N ARG A 51 -11.88 2.13 9.54
CA ARG A 51 -12.92 1.18 9.11
C ARG A 51 -12.71 0.73 7.66
N LEU A 52 -12.44 1.67 6.76
CA LEU A 52 -12.18 1.34 5.36
C LEU A 52 -10.94 0.45 5.18
N ARG A 53 -9.95 0.58 6.07
CA ARG A 53 -8.71 -0.21 6.03
C ARG A 53 -8.81 -1.56 6.71
N TYR A 54 -9.49 -1.65 7.85
CA TYR A 54 -9.52 -2.84 8.71
C TYR A 54 -10.87 -3.55 8.74
N PHE A 55 -11.87 -3.03 8.03
CA PHE A 55 -13.27 -3.52 8.04
C PHE A 55 -13.94 -3.40 9.42
N ALA A 56 -13.28 -2.77 10.36
CA ALA A 56 -13.74 -2.50 11.70
C ALA A 56 -13.11 -1.22 12.25
N ALA A 57 -13.73 -0.63 13.24
CA ALA A 57 -13.11 0.47 13.97
C ALA A 57 -11.86 -0.03 14.70
N LYS A 58 -10.72 0.57 14.41
CA LYS A 58 -9.43 0.26 15.05
C LYS A 58 -8.77 1.55 15.55
N PRO A 59 -9.21 2.08 16.70
CA PRO A 59 -8.76 3.40 17.15
C PRO A 59 -7.29 3.45 17.56
N ARG A 60 -6.69 2.31 17.89
CA ARG A 60 -5.29 2.22 18.32
C ARG A 60 -4.63 0.93 17.82
N LEU A 61 -3.31 0.99 17.62
CA LEU A 61 -2.47 -0.18 17.41
C LEU A 61 -1.92 -0.65 18.75
N SER A 62 -2.11 -1.92 19.06
CA SER A 62 -1.43 -2.58 20.20
C SER A 62 0.04 -2.81 19.88
N ASP A 63 0.85 -3.17 20.89
CA ASP A 63 2.25 -3.56 20.69
C ASP A 63 2.39 -4.75 19.74
N LYS A 64 1.46 -5.71 19.83
CA LYS A 64 1.39 -6.86 18.92
C LYS A 64 1.10 -6.42 17.47
N ASP A 65 0.18 -5.47 17.29
CA ASP A 65 -0.12 -4.94 15.96
C ASP A 65 1.12 -4.27 15.36
N VAL A 66 1.81 -3.43 16.11
CA VAL A 66 3.01 -2.73 15.64
C VAL A 66 4.12 -3.73 15.32
N ALA A 67 4.40 -4.68 16.20
CA ALA A 67 5.39 -5.70 15.96
C ALA A 67 5.08 -6.50 14.68
N TRP A 68 3.82 -6.88 14.48
CA TRP A 68 3.39 -7.62 13.29
C TRP A 68 3.45 -6.76 12.01
N LEU A 69 3.02 -5.49 12.10
CA LEU A 69 2.99 -4.57 10.95
C LEU A 69 4.39 -4.18 10.48
N THR A 70 5.38 -4.14 11.38
CA THR A 70 6.77 -3.77 11.09
C THR A 70 7.69 -4.96 10.84
N ASP A 71 7.17 -6.18 10.97
CA ASP A 71 7.91 -7.41 10.67
C ASP A 71 7.89 -7.68 9.15
N ILE A 72 8.78 -7.00 8.44
CA ILE A 72 8.90 -7.00 6.99
C ILE A 72 10.09 -7.87 6.58
N ASP A 73 9.83 -8.88 5.73
CA ASP A 73 10.84 -9.76 5.13
C ASP A 73 11.01 -9.52 3.62
N VAL A 74 10.21 -8.63 3.07
CA VAL A 74 10.07 -8.27 1.64
C VAL A 74 9.54 -9.42 0.77
N VAL A 75 9.84 -10.66 1.11
CA VAL A 75 9.42 -11.86 0.36
C VAL A 75 7.95 -12.16 0.55
N ASN A 76 7.51 -12.34 1.80
CA ASN A 76 6.12 -12.67 2.13
C ASN A 76 5.34 -11.43 2.58
N ARG A 77 6.03 -10.48 3.19
CA ARG A 77 5.48 -9.22 3.69
C ARG A 77 6.35 -8.06 3.29
N CYS A 78 5.81 -7.15 2.50
CA CYS A 78 6.46 -5.90 2.12
C CYS A 78 5.54 -4.74 2.50
N ALA A 79 6.11 -3.65 2.97
CA ALA A 79 5.39 -2.41 3.20
C ALA A 79 6.25 -1.20 2.85
N PHE A 80 5.70 -0.32 2.04
CA PHE A 80 6.25 1.01 1.78
C PHE A 80 5.50 2.05 2.60
N VAL A 81 6.23 3.05 3.06
CA VAL A 81 5.68 4.26 3.67
C VAL A 81 6.01 5.47 2.79
N ALA A 82 5.03 6.36 2.65
CA ALA A 82 5.28 7.72 2.18
C ALA A 82 5.53 8.61 3.41
N VAL A 83 6.63 9.33 3.37
CA VAL A 83 7.08 10.19 4.48
C VAL A 83 7.19 11.63 3.97
N GLU A 84 6.58 12.55 4.69
CA GLU A 84 6.68 13.99 4.47
C GLU A 84 7.00 14.68 5.79
N ASN A 85 7.98 15.59 5.81
CA ASN A 85 8.44 16.27 7.03
C ASN A 85 8.75 15.32 8.21
N GLY A 86 9.31 14.14 7.90
CA GLY A 86 9.67 13.13 8.89
C GLY A 86 8.51 12.30 9.45
N GLN A 87 7.26 12.56 9.01
CA GLN A 87 6.06 11.85 9.43
C GLN A 87 5.57 10.88 8.35
N ILE A 88 5.10 9.71 8.76
CA ILE A 88 4.39 8.79 7.85
C ILE A 88 3.04 9.42 7.50
N ILE A 89 2.75 9.54 6.21
CA ILE A 89 1.48 10.05 5.70
C ILE A 89 0.66 8.99 4.94
N ALA A 90 1.28 7.90 4.53
CA ALA A 90 0.59 6.76 3.94
C ALA A 90 1.41 5.48 4.08
N VAL A 91 0.71 4.34 4.04
CA VAL A 91 1.28 3.00 4.03
C VAL A 91 0.60 2.19 2.93
N GLY A 92 1.42 1.52 2.11
CA GLY A 92 0.96 0.51 1.15
C GLY A 92 1.75 -0.77 1.38
N ARG A 93 1.08 -1.94 1.35
CA ARG A 93 1.73 -3.22 1.62
C ARG A 93 1.19 -4.36 0.80
N TRP A 94 1.99 -5.39 0.64
CA TRP A 94 1.50 -6.70 0.31
C TRP A 94 1.74 -7.71 1.43
N MET A 95 0.95 -8.77 1.42
CA MET A 95 1.14 -9.95 2.24
C MET A 95 0.72 -11.19 1.45
N ARG A 96 1.57 -12.20 1.39
CA ARG A 96 1.21 -13.50 0.81
C ARG A 96 0.31 -14.27 1.76
N PRO A 97 -0.73 -14.95 1.26
CA PRO A 97 -1.57 -15.82 2.08
C PRO A 97 -0.81 -17.07 2.56
N ALA A 98 0.18 -17.52 1.78
CA ALA A 98 1.09 -18.59 2.14
C ALA A 98 2.44 -18.37 1.47
N GLU A 99 3.50 -18.91 2.07
CA GLU A 99 4.87 -18.79 1.54
C GLU A 99 4.95 -19.36 0.11
N GLY A 100 5.62 -18.61 -0.78
CA GLY A 100 5.86 -19.01 -2.17
C GLY A 100 4.65 -18.95 -3.10
N THR A 101 3.46 -18.54 -2.63
CA THR A 101 2.31 -18.35 -3.53
C THR A 101 2.55 -17.17 -4.48
N PRO A 102 2.07 -17.24 -5.74
CA PRO A 102 2.18 -16.14 -6.68
C PRO A 102 1.20 -15.00 -6.41
N ASP A 103 0.25 -15.20 -5.52
CA ASP A 103 -0.75 -14.22 -5.12
C ASP A 103 -0.28 -13.47 -3.86
N ALA A 104 -0.55 -12.17 -3.79
CA ALA A 104 -0.36 -11.38 -2.58
C ALA A 104 -1.54 -10.43 -2.37
N GLU A 105 -2.03 -10.35 -1.14
CA GLU A 105 -3.05 -9.37 -0.76
C GLU A 105 -2.38 -8.01 -0.56
N VAL A 106 -2.96 -6.97 -1.16
CA VAL A 106 -2.50 -5.59 -1.00
C VAL A 106 -3.48 -4.76 -0.19
N ALA A 107 -2.94 -3.84 0.59
CA ALA A 107 -3.74 -2.94 1.40
C ALA A 107 -3.05 -1.59 1.57
N PHE A 108 -3.86 -0.52 1.58
CA PHE A 108 -3.39 0.86 1.62
C PHE A 108 -4.16 1.67 2.65
N VAL A 109 -3.50 2.66 3.21
CA VAL A 109 -4.11 3.71 4.02
C VAL A 109 -3.31 5.00 3.86
N THR A 110 -4.02 6.12 3.72
CA THR A 110 -3.45 7.47 3.61
C THR A 110 -4.09 8.34 4.68
N ALA A 111 -3.31 9.18 5.35
CA ALA A 111 -3.81 10.16 6.31
C ALA A 111 -4.93 10.99 5.69
N ASP A 112 -5.96 11.32 6.46
CA ASP A 112 -7.18 11.95 5.92
C ASP A 112 -6.89 13.25 5.17
N GLY A 113 -6.00 14.10 5.71
CA GLY A 113 -5.60 15.36 5.07
C GLY A 113 -4.72 15.19 3.81
N GLU A 114 -4.20 13.98 3.56
CA GLU A 114 -3.27 13.68 2.47
C GLU A 114 -3.92 12.89 1.33
N GLN A 115 -5.22 12.59 1.47
CA GLN A 115 -5.98 11.88 0.44
C GLN A 115 -6.16 12.74 -0.82
N GLY A 116 -6.33 12.07 -1.98
CA GLY A 116 -6.52 12.76 -3.25
C GLY A 116 -5.22 13.27 -3.92
N ARG A 117 -4.06 13.22 -3.26
CA ARG A 117 -2.75 13.64 -3.79
C ARG A 117 -2.07 12.60 -4.71
N GLY A 118 -2.67 11.43 -4.90
CA GLY A 118 -2.13 10.34 -5.73
C GLY A 118 -1.15 9.41 -5.00
N ILE A 119 -1.01 9.53 -3.67
CA ILE A 119 -0.06 8.74 -2.88
C ILE A 119 -0.38 7.25 -2.93
N GLY A 120 -1.66 6.86 -2.84
CA GLY A 120 -2.08 5.46 -2.96
C GLY A 120 -1.72 4.84 -4.32
N THR A 121 -1.90 5.60 -5.41
CA THR A 121 -1.49 5.19 -6.76
C THR A 121 0.03 5.03 -6.85
N LEU A 122 0.78 5.95 -6.26
CA LEU A 122 2.24 5.87 -6.21
C LEU A 122 2.71 4.61 -5.47
N LEU A 123 2.17 4.36 -4.28
CA LEU A 123 2.55 3.17 -3.48
C LEU A 123 2.17 1.87 -4.20
N LEU A 124 1.00 1.81 -4.86
CA LEU A 124 0.60 0.66 -5.66
C LEU A 124 1.58 0.43 -6.82
N ALA A 125 1.93 1.46 -7.57
CA ALA A 125 2.89 1.36 -8.68
C ALA A 125 4.24 0.82 -8.22
N MET A 126 4.74 1.26 -7.07
CA MET A 126 6.01 0.78 -6.51
C MET A 126 5.94 -0.68 -6.04
N LEU A 127 4.82 -1.10 -5.46
CA LEU A 127 4.60 -2.51 -5.12
C LEU A 127 4.53 -3.38 -6.38
N ILE A 128 3.83 -2.92 -7.43
CA ILE A 128 3.75 -3.62 -8.73
C ILE A 128 5.14 -3.77 -9.37
N GLU A 129 5.95 -2.71 -9.34
CA GLU A 129 7.30 -2.75 -9.92
C GLU A 129 8.19 -3.78 -9.21
N LEU A 130 8.04 -3.91 -7.89
CA LEU A 130 8.85 -4.83 -7.07
C LEU A 130 8.34 -6.29 -7.11
N ALA A 131 7.05 -6.51 -7.28
CA ALA A 131 6.38 -7.80 -7.17
C ALA A 131 7.02 -8.93 -8.00
N PRO A 132 7.42 -8.70 -9.28
CA PRO A 132 8.02 -9.76 -10.12
C PRO A 132 9.35 -10.28 -9.57
N GLU A 133 10.17 -9.45 -8.91
CA GLU A 133 11.44 -9.86 -8.33
C GLU A 133 11.27 -10.94 -7.24
N TYR A 134 10.08 -10.97 -6.64
CA TYR A 134 9.70 -11.95 -5.61
C TYR A 134 8.74 -13.02 -6.13
N GLY A 135 8.50 -13.10 -7.45
CA GLY A 135 7.63 -14.09 -8.07
C GLY A 135 6.15 -13.90 -7.75
N ILE A 136 5.73 -12.66 -7.44
CA ILE A 136 4.32 -12.31 -7.30
C ILE A 136 3.79 -11.90 -8.68
N THR A 137 2.73 -12.58 -9.12
CA THR A 137 2.10 -12.35 -10.43
C THR A 137 0.67 -11.82 -10.30
N THR A 138 0.11 -11.83 -9.10
CA THR A 138 -1.24 -11.35 -8.86
C THR A 138 -1.32 -10.58 -7.55
N PHE A 139 -1.95 -9.41 -7.60
CA PHE A 139 -2.42 -8.75 -6.40
C PHE A 139 -3.91 -8.99 -6.20
N THR A 140 -4.30 -9.23 -4.95
CA THR A 140 -5.69 -9.29 -4.51
C THR A 140 -5.97 -8.23 -3.47
N ALA A 141 -7.21 -7.77 -3.37
CA ALA A 141 -7.63 -6.87 -2.31
C ALA A 141 -9.12 -6.99 -2.06
N SER A 142 -9.53 -6.92 -0.80
CA SER A 142 -10.93 -6.74 -0.41
C SER A 142 -11.19 -5.27 -0.11
N VAL A 143 -12.24 -4.70 -0.68
CA VAL A 143 -12.56 -3.26 -0.61
C VAL A 143 -14.03 -3.06 -0.29
N LEU A 144 -14.33 -2.34 0.79
CA LEU A 144 -15.72 -1.99 1.13
C LEU A 144 -16.38 -1.22 -0.01
N LEU A 145 -17.69 -1.44 -0.24
CA LEU A 145 -18.43 -0.84 -1.35
C LEU A 145 -18.38 0.69 -1.37
N GLU A 146 -18.33 1.32 -0.22
CA GLU A 146 -18.22 2.77 -0.08
C GLU A 146 -16.81 3.32 -0.35
N ASN A 147 -15.76 2.48 -0.38
CA ASN A 147 -14.40 2.92 -0.67
C ASN A 147 -14.15 3.12 -2.17
N HIS A 148 -14.79 4.13 -2.73
CA HIS A 148 -14.68 4.47 -4.15
C HIS A 148 -13.26 4.92 -4.52
N SER A 149 -12.57 5.60 -3.59
CA SER A 149 -11.20 6.09 -3.81
C SER A 149 -10.23 4.94 -4.07
N MET A 150 -10.27 3.90 -3.24
CA MET A 150 -9.40 2.73 -3.41
C MET A 150 -9.74 1.92 -4.66
N THR A 151 -11.04 1.76 -4.95
CA THR A 151 -11.50 1.12 -6.19
C THR A 151 -10.95 1.85 -7.43
N LYS A 152 -10.93 3.19 -7.40
CA LYS A 152 -10.37 4.00 -8.50
C LYS A 152 -8.86 3.78 -8.63
N VAL A 153 -8.12 3.70 -7.53
CA VAL A 153 -6.67 3.42 -7.55
C VAL A 153 -6.41 2.09 -8.25
N PHE A 154 -7.12 1.01 -7.90
CA PHE A 154 -6.94 -0.29 -8.51
C PHE A 154 -7.30 -0.31 -10.01
N ARG A 155 -8.39 0.33 -10.40
CA ARG A 155 -8.80 0.41 -11.82
C ARG A 155 -7.78 1.12 -12.71
N HIS A 156 -6.94 1.98 -12.15
CA HIS A 156 -5.90 2.71 -12.88
C HIS A 156 -4.49 2.12 -12.63
N ALA A 157 -4.42 0.85 -12.26
CA ALA A 157 -3.15 0.17 -12.00
C ALA A 157 -2.30 -0.07 -13.27
N GLY A 158 -2.91 0.05 -14.48
CA GLY A 158 -2.23 -0.24 -15.75
C GLY A 158 -2.15 -1.73 -16.09
N TYR A 159 -2.97 -2.56 -15.45
CA TYR A 159 -3.03 -4.01 -15.62
C TYR A 159 -4.49 -4.50 -15.72
N ASP A 160 -4.68 -5.76 -16.13
CA ASP A 160 -6.03 -6.36 -16.13
C ASP A 160 -6.55 -6.47 -14.70
N VAL A 161 -7.70 -5.82 -14.44
CA VAL A 161 -8.33 -5.74 -13.12
C VAL A 161 -9.71 -6.32 -13.17
N LYS A 162 -9.91 -7.42 -12.44
CA LYS A 162 -11.21 -8.04 -12.22
C LYS A 162 -11.76 -7.63 -10.86
N ILE A 163 -13.03 -7.24 -10.82
CA ILE A 163 -13.73 -6.86 -9.59
C ILE A 163 -15.04 -7.64 -9.53
N VAL A 164 -15.22 -8.42 -8.48
CA VAL A 164 -16.45 -9.15 -8.16
C VAL A 164 -17.01 -8.59 -6.85
N ILE A 165 -18.33 -8.57 -6.70
CA ILE A 165 -18.97 -8.17 -5.44
C ILE A 165 -19.47 -9.45 -4.77
N GLU A 166 -18.94 -9.71 -3.57
CA GLU A 166 -19.34 -10.83 -2.71
C GLU A 166 -19.54 -10.31 -1.28
N ASP A 167 -20.61 -10.72 -0.62
CA ASP A 167 -20.90 -10.37 0.78
C ASP A 167 -20.78 -8.88 1.14
N GLY A 168 -21.12 -7.98 0.20
CA GLY A 168 -21.05 -6.54 0.42
C GLY A 168 -19.64 -5.94 0.30
N VAL A 169 -18.70 -6.70 -0.22
CA VAL A 169 -17.30 -6.30 -0.44
C VAL A 169 -16.96 -6.45 -1.93
N ARG A 170 -16.09 -5.59 -2.44
CA ARG A 170 -15.45 -5.78 -3.75
C ARG A 170 -14.20 -6.62 -3.56
N GLU A 171 -14.19 -7.80 -4.14
CA GLU A 171 -12.98 -8.59 -4.31
C GLU A 171 -12.29 -8.17 -5.60
N VAL A 172 -11.09 -7.64 -5.46
CA VAL A 172 -10.26 -7.11 -6.55
C VAL A 172 -9.16 -8.11 -6.85
N ARG A 173 -8.93 -8.39 -8.13
CA ARG A 173 -7.79 -9.18 -8.61
C ARG A 173 -7.10 -8.43 -9.73
N ILE A 174 -5.79 -8.20 -9.60
CA ILE A 174 -4.94 -7.52 -10.59
C ILE A 174 -3.95 -8.56 -11.12
N ASP A 175 -4.02 -8.85 -12.41
CA ASP A 175 -3.06 -9.74 -13.09
C ASP A 175 -1.85 -8.92 -13.53
N LEU A 176 -0.72 -9.06 -12.82
CA LEU A 176 0.52 -8.34 -13.10
C LEU A 176 1.28 -8.88 -14.33
N THR A 177 0.81 -9.97 -14.93
CA THR A 177 1.38 -10.52 -16.16
C THR A 177 0.70 -9.95 -17.42
N SER A 178 -0.41 -9.23 -17.25
CA SER A 178 -1.26 -8.71 -18.34
C SER A 178 -1.37 -7.17 -18.25
N PRO A 179 -0.30 -6.43 -18.64
CA PRO A 179 -0.38 -4.97 -18.72
C PRO A 179 -1.43 -4.58 -19.78
N VAL A 180 -2.21 -3.52 -19.50
CA VAL A 180 -3.14 -2.93 -20.46
C VAL A 180 -2.52 -1.66 -21.02
N ASP A 181 -2.56 -1.51 -22.34
CA ASP A 181 -2.10 -0.29 -23.00
C ASP A 181 -2.92 0.92 -22.49
N ALA A 182 -2.22 2.00 -22.17
CA ALA A 182 -2.81 3.24 -21.65
C ALA A 182 -3.47 4.06 -22.76
#